data_7243fd867ed07b7258f0f3699ba29e5e
#
_entry.id   7243fd867ed07b7258f0f3699ba29e5e
#
_cell.length_a   1.000
_cell.length_b   1.000
_cell.length_c   1.000
_cell.angle_alpha   90.00
_cell.angle_beta   90.00
_cell.angle_gamma   90.00
#
_symmetry.space_group_name_H-M   'P 1'
#
loop_
_entity.id
_entity.type
_entity.pdbx_description
1 polymer ?
#
loop_
_entity_poly.entity_id
_entity_poly.type
_entity_poly.pdbx_seq_one_letter_code
_entity_poly.pdbx_strand_id
1 'polypeptide(L)'
;MSAEESKAVMRRFWEVWEQGNIDLLDELLAPEYINHTLATPDLPTGPEGVKEVVSMFHSAMPDLRVVVEDMIAEGDKVATRYALEGTHKAELFGATPTGRQLSIKSMTVERVSEGKIIEHWRVTDELDMMRQLGAIGTPENNPPSTEEAHERQ
;
A
#
# COMPACT_ATOMS: atom_id res chain seq x y z
N MET A 1 -17.02 -10.64 -16.65
CA MET A 1 -17.40 -10.31 -15.27
C MET A 1 -18.09 -8.96 -15.24
N SER A 2 -19.07 -8.79 -14.38
CA SER A 2 -19.70 -7.50 -14.16
C SER A 2 -18.80 -6.58 -13.34
N ALA A 3 -19.12 -5.28 -13.32
CA ALA A 3 -18.43 -4.32 -12.47
C ALA A 3 -18.51 -4.70 -10.99
N GLU A 4 -19.67 -5.17 -10.55
CA GLU A 4 -19.85 -5.60 -9.16
C GLU A 4 -19.05 -6.85 -8.81
N GLU A 5 -18.95 -7.79 -9.73
CA GLU A 5 -18.11 -8.98 -9.54
C GLU A 5 -16.62 -8.62 -9.46
N SER A 6 -16.17 -7.71 -10.32
CA SER A 6 -14.78 -7.24 -10.30
C SER A 6 -14.46 -6.50 -9.00
N LYS A 7 -15.38 -5.65 -8.54
CA LYS A 7 -15.23 -4.96 -7.25
C LYS A 7 -15.20 -5.95 -6.08
N ALA A 8 -16.00 -7.02 -6.15
CA ALA A 8 -16.01 -8.04 -5.09
C ALA A 8 -14.64 -8.73 -4.98
N VAL A 9 -14.00 -9.03 -6.10
CA VAL A 9 -12.63 -9.57 -6.11
C VAL A 9 -11.67 -8.61 -5.40
N MET A 10 -11.77 -7.31 -5.72
CA MET A 10 -10.89 -6.31 -5.10
C MET A 10 -11.18 -6.11 -3.62
N ARG A 11 -12.44 -6.15 -3.19
CA ARG A 11 -12.77 -6.08 -1.75
C ARG A 11 -12.15 -7.25 -1.00
N ARG A 12 -12.24 -8.44 -1.57
CA ARG A 12 -11.61 -9.63 -1.00
C ARG A 12 -10.10 -9.49 -0.92
N PHE A 13 -9.48 -8.93 -1.95
CA PHE A 13 -8.04 -8.66 -1.98
C PHE A 13 -7.62 -7.73 -0.84
N TRP A 14 -8.35 -6.63 -0.64
CA TRP A 14 -8.03 -5.69 0.44
C TRP A 14 -8.26 -6.29 1.82
N GLU A 15 -9.24 -7.15 1.99
CA GLU A 15 -9.46 -7.89 3.24
C GLU A 15 -8.28 -8.81 3.54
N VAL A 16 -7.80 -9.53 2.53
CA VAL A 16 -6.64 -10.42 2.67
C VAL A 16 -5.38 -9.61 3.02
N TRP A 17 -5.21 -8.44 2.39
CA TRP A 17 -4.15 -7.51 2.70
C TRP A 17 -4.17 -7.13 4.19
N GLU A 18 -5.33 -6.72 4.69
CA GLU A 18 -5.48 -6.30 6.08
C GLU A 18 -5.22 -7.44 7.06
N GLN A 19 -5.72 -8.64 6.74
CA GLN A 19 -5.54 -9.82 7.57
C GLN A 19 -4.11 -10.35 7.56
N GLY A 20 -3.36 -10.10 6.51
CA GLY A 20 -2.00 -10.61 6.35
C GLY A 20 -1.93 -12.11 6.04
N ASN A 21 -3.02 -12.72 5.62
CA ASN A 21 -3.07 -14.13 5.25
C ASN A 21 -2.62 -14.31 3.80
N ILE A 22 -1.30 -14.31 3.60
CA ILE A 22 -0.68 -14.28 2.26
C ILE A 22 -0.98 -15.52 1.42
N ASP A 23 -1.30 -16.66 2.03
CA ASP A 23 -1.62 -17.87 1.26
C ASP A 23 -2.90 -17.72 0.45
N LEU A 24 -3.85 -16.90 0.92
CA LEU A 24 -5.09 -16.62 0.19
C LEU A 24 -4.86 -15.79 -1.07
N LEU A 25 -3.72 -15.14 -1.21
CA LEU A 25 -3.42 -14.36 -2.42
C LEU A 25 -3.33 -15.23 -3.67
N ASP A 26 -2.96 -16.50 -3.54
CA ASP A 26 -2.93 -17.42 -4.67
C ASP A 26 -4.32 -17.69 -5.26
N GLU A 27 -5.37 -17.51 -4.48
CA GLU A 27 -6.75 -17.64 -4.96
C GLU A 27 -7.23 -16.39 -5.71
N LEU A 28 -6.61 -15.24 -5.43
CA LEU A 28 -7.05 -13.95 -5.94
C LEU A 28 -6.17 -13.42 -7.08
N LEU A 29 -4.92 -13.86 -7.14
CA LEU A 29 -3.96 -13.41 -8.15
C LEU A 29 -3.74 -14.52 -9.18
N ALA A 30 -3.78 -14.16 -10.45
CA ALA A 30 -3.46 -15.10 -11.51
C ALA A 30 -1.98 -15.50 -11.44
N PRO A 31 -1.61 -16.73 -11.82
CA PRO A 31 -0.20 -17.11 -11.87
C PRO A 31 0.65 -16.19 -12.74
N GLU A 32 0.05 -15.65 -13.81
CA GLU A 32 0.68 -14.72 -14.76
C GLU A 32 0.53 -13.25 -14.38
N TYR A 33 0.10 -12.96 -13.16
CA TYR A 33 -0.07 -11.60 -12.66
C TYR A 33 1.16 -10.73 -12.90
N ILE A 34 0.92 -9.52 -13.38
CA ILE A 34 1.98 -8.54 -13.67
C ILE A 34 1.76 -7.30 -12.81
N ASN A 35 2.76 -6.94 -12.03
CA ASN A 35 2.80 -5.69 -11.30
C ASN A 35 3.64 -4.67 -12.09
N HIS A 36 2.98 -3.64 -12.61
CA HIS A 36 3.66 -2.58 -13.37
C HIS A 36 4.29 -1.52 -12.47
N THR A 37 4.02 -1.55 -11.16
CA THR A 37 4.53 -0.56 -10.20
C THR A 37 5.09 -1.28 -8.98
N LEU A 38 6.31 -1.76 -9.07
CA LEU A 38 6.96 -2.48 -7.98
C LEU A 38 7.23 -1.53 -6.80
N ALA A 39 6.93 -1.99 -5.59
CA ALA A 39 7.21 -1.23 -4.37
C ALA A 39 8.74 -1.11 -4.15
N THR A 40 9.48 -2.16 -4.49
CA THR A 40 10.95 -2.16 -4.50
C THR A 40 11.42 -2.89 -5.75
N PRO A 41 12.63 -2.57 -6.28
CA PRO A 41 13.09 -3.14 -7.55
C PRO A 41 13.41 -4.64 -7.50
N ASP A 42 13.66 -5.19 -6.32
CA ASP A 42 14.13 -6.58 -6.16
C ASP A 42 13.02 -7.58 -5.85
N LEU A 43 11.75 -7.18 -5.98
CA LEU A 43 10.63 -8.06 -5.70
C LEU A 43 10.53 -9.19 -6.74
N PRO A 44 10.18 -10.42 -6.30
CA PRO A 44 9.86 -11.49 -7.23
C PRO A 44 8.71 -11.09 -8.15
N THR A 45 8.65 -11.70 -9.33
CA THR A 45 7.54 -11.53 -10.25
C THR A 45 6.31 -12.32 -9.77
N GLY A 46 5.14 -11.95 -10.27
CA GLY A 46 3.90 -12.65 -9.99
C GLY A 46 3.42 -12.51 -8.55
N PRO A 47 2.58 -13.45 -8.11
CA PRO A 47 1.99 -13.40 -6.76
C PRO A 47 2.99 -13.36 -5.61
N GLU A 48 4.16 -13.95 -5.77
CA GLU A 48 5.18 -13.98 -4.72
C GLU A 48 5.65 -12.57 -4.34
N GLY A 49 5.73 -11.66 -5.31
CA GLY A 49 6.09 -10.26 -5.02
C GLY A 49 5.05 -9.58 -4.15
N VAL A 50 3.78 -9.83 -4.39
CA VAL A 50 2.69 -9.28 -3.57
C VAL A 50 2.77 -9.83 -2.14
N LYS A 51 3.03 -11.12 -2.00
CA LYS A 51 3.17 -11.75 -0.67
C LYS A 51 4.29 -11.11 0.14
N GLU A 52 5.42 -10.81 -0.51
CA GLU A 52 6.53 -10.14 0.17
C GLU A 52 6.16 -8.72 0.62
N VAL A 53 5.47 -7.96 -0.24
CA VAL A 53 5.05 -6.60 0.11
C VAL A 53 4.06 -6.61 1.28
N VAL A 54 3.06 -7.48 1.24
CA VAL A 54 2.10 -7.62 2.34
C VAL A 54 2.81 -7.97 3.65
N SER A 55 3.74 -8.92 3.59
CA SER A 55 4.53 -9.32 4.77
C SER A 55 5.39 -8.18 5.29
N MET A 56 6.00 -7.40 4.40
CA MET A 56 6.82 -6.23 4.76
C MET A 56 5.99 -5.21 5.52
N PHE A 57 4.81 -4.87 5.01
CA PHE A 57 3.94 -3.89 5.66
C PHE A 57 3.41 -4.38 7.00
N HIS A 58 3.07 -5.66 7.12
CA HIS A 58 2.64 -6.23 8.40
C HIS A 58 3.76 -6.28 9.43
N SER A 59 4.99 -6.50 9.00
CA SER A 59 6.15 -6.44 9.90
C SER A 59 6.39 -5.02 10.39
N ALA A 60 6.27 -4.04 9.50
CA ALA A 60 6.48 -2.63 9.84
C ALA A 60 5.35 -2.06 10.69
N MET A 61 4.11 -2.48 10.40
CA MET A 61 2.89 -2.01 11.06
C MET A 61 2.04 -3.22 11.47
N PRO A 62 2.30 -3.83 12.64
CA PRO A 62 1.55 -5.01 13.08
C PRO A 62 0.04 -4.80 13.22
N ASP A 63 -0.38 -3.56 13.42
CA ASP A 63 -1.79 -3.16 13.51
C ASP A 63 -2.33 -2.62 12.18
N LEU A 64 -1.76 -3.05 11.06
CA LEU A 64 -2.12 -2.58 9.72
C LEU A 64 -3.62 -2.68 9.46
N ARG A 65 -4.18 -1.57 8.96
CA ARG A 65 -5.55 -1.50 8.44
C ARG A 65 -5.51 -0.99 7.01
N VAL A 66 -6.41 -1.49 6.19
CA VAL A 66 -6.61 -1.00 4.82
C VAL A 66 -7.93 -0.24 4.79
N VAL A 67 -7.85 1.07 4.58
CA VAL A 67 -9.01 1.94 4.53
C VAL A 67 -9.33 2.24 3.07
N VAL A 68 -10.35 1.58 2.53
CA VAL A 68 -10.81 1.81 1.15
C VAL A 68 -11.76 3.00 1.14
N GLU A 69 -11.36 4.07 0.44
CA GLU A 69 -12.14 5.30 0.34
C GLU A 69 -13.13 5.26 -0.82
N ASP A 70 -12.67 4.87 -2.00
CA ASP A 70 -13.48 4.76 -3.21
C ASP A 70 -13.08 3.54 -4.02
N MET A 71 -14.05 2.96 -4.71
CA MET A 71 -13.80 1.87 -5.64
C MET A 71 -14.71 2.04 -6.85
N ILE A 72 -14.12 2.17 -8.03
CA ILE A 72 -14.82 2.44 -9.28
C ILE A 72 -14.41 1.36 -10.28
N ALA A 73 -15.36 0.76 -10.97
CA ALA A 73 -15.09 -0.25 -11.98
C ALA A 73 -15.71 0.13 -13.31
N GLU A 74 -14.95 -0.07 -14.37
CA GLU A 74 -15.41 0.08 -15.75
C GLU A 74 -14.72 -0.99 -16.61
N GLY A 75 -15.52 -1.75 -17.36
CA GLY A 75 -14.99 -2.88 -18.11
C GLY A 75 -14.36 -3.91 -17.18
N ASP A 76 -13.14 -4.31 -17.47
CA ASP A 76 -12.38 -5.28 -16.67
C ASP A 76 -11.43 -4.64 -15.66
N LYS A 77 -11.52 -3.32 -15.46
CA LYS A 77 -10.63 -2.57 -14.58
C LYS A 77 -11.36 -2.04 -13.35
N VAL A 78 -10.65 -2.07 -12.22
CA VAL A 78 -11.12 -1.49 -10.96
C VAL A 78 -10.09 -0.49 -10.47
N ALA A 79 -10.53 0.74 -10.22
CA ALA A 79 -9.72 1.76 -9.58
C ALA A 79 -10.11 1.83 -8.10
N THR A 80 -9.11 1.82 -7.22
CA THR A 80 -9.32 1.92 -5.78
C THR A 80 -8.49 3.06 -5.21
N ARG A 81 -9.11 3.94 -4.44
CA ARG A 81 -8.42 4.95 -3.63
C ARG A 81 -8.45 4.47 -2.19
N TYR A 82 -7.28 4.32 -1.59
CA TYR A 82 -7.17 3.70 -0.26
C TYR A 82 -6.00 4.28 0.54
N ALA A 83 -5.97 3.97 1.82
CA ALA A 83 -4.85 4.25 2.69
C ALA A 83 -4.45 2.98 3.46
N LEU A 84 -3.14 2.79 3.62
CA LEU A 84 -2.59 1.81 4.55
C LEU A 84 -2.28 2.56 5.84
N GLU A 85 -2.91 2.15 6.93
CA GLU A 85 -2.78 2.82 8.22
C GLU A 85 -2.28 1.87 9.29
N GLY A 86 -1.45 2.37 10.18
CA GLY A 86 -0.94 1.59 11.29
C GLY A 86 0.20 2.30 12.01
N THR A 87 0.70 1.68 13.07
CA THR A 87 1.79 2.22 13.88
C THR A 87 3.13 1.72 13.36
N HIS A 88 4.05 2.64 13.07
CA HIS A 88 5.39 2.33 12.55
C HIS A 88 6.27 1.75 13.65
N LYS A 89 6.35 0.43 13.73
CA LYS A 89 7.05 -0.30 14.79
C LYS A 89 8.30 -1.05 14.34
N ALA A 90 8.52 -1.18 13.04
CA ALA A 90 9.72 -1.78 12.49
C ALA A 90 10.14 -1.04 11.22
N GLU A 91 11.33 -1.32 10.72
CA GLU A 91 11.87 -0.66 9.52
C GLU A 91 10.91 -0.75 8.34
N LEU A 92 10.75 0.35 7.62
CA LEU A 92 9.95 0.44 6.40
C LEU A 92 10.66 1.35 5.41
N PHE A 93 10.97 0.82 4.22
CA PHE A 93 11.69 1.53 3.15
C PHE A 93 12.98 2.22 3.65
N GLY A 94 13.72 1.55 4.50
CA GLY A 94 14.97 2.06 5.06
C GLY A 94 14.82 2.99 6.25
N ALA A 95 13.59 3.38 6.60
CA ALA A 95 13.34 4.25 7.74
C ALA A 95 13.21 3.43 9.03
N THR A 96 13.97 3.81 10.05
CA THR A 96 13.87 3.19 11.38
C THR A 96 12.52 3.50 12.01
N PRO A 97 12.04 2.65 12.94
CA PRO A 97 10.71 2.84 13.53
C PRO A 97 10.58 4.22 14.20
N THR A 98 9.53 4.94 13.82
CA THR A 98 9.23 6.26 14.39
C THR A 98 8.26 6.18 15.56
N GLY A 99 7.53 5.09 15.70
CA GLY A 99 6.44 4.95 16.65
C GLY A 99 5.18 5.75 16.29
N ARG A 100 5.20 6.42 15.14
CA ARG A 100 4.07 7.26 14.67
C ARG A 100 2.98 6.43 14.04
N GLN A 101 1.76 6.96 14.07
CA GLN A 101 0.68 6.47 13.22
C GLN A 101 0.97 6.91 11.79
N LEU A 102 1.00 5.96 10.87
CA LEU A 102 1.18 6.24 9.45
C LEU A 102 -0.16 6.14 8.73
N SER A 103 -0.33 6.94 7.70
CA SER A 103 -1.45 6.84 6.76
C SER A 103 -0.89 7.04 5.35
N ILE A 104 -0.62 5.94 4.68
CA ILE A 104 0.01 5.94 3.35
C ILE A 104 -1.08 5.85 2.30
N LYS A 105 -1.26 6.93 1.54
CA LYS A 105 -2.33 7.06 0.55
C LYS A 105 -1.88 6.63 -0.82
N SER A 106 -2.72 5.86 -1.49
CA SER A 106 -2.45 5.34 -2.82
C SER A 106 -3.72 5.25 -3.65
N MET A 107 -3.53 5.17 -4.95
CA MET A 107 -4.56 4.77 -5.89
C MET A 107 -4.01 3.65 -6.75
N THR A 108 -4.83 2.64 -6.98
CA THR A 108 -4.48 1.54 -7.87
C THR A 108 -5.48 1.43 -8.99
N VAL A 109 -5.05 0.80 -10.09
CA VAL A 109 -5.94 0.24 -11.09
C VAL A 109 -5.53 -1.20 -11.25
N GLU A 110 -6.48 -2.12 -11.08
CA GLU A 110 -6.27 -3.53 -11.37
C GLU A 110 -7.12 -3.96 -12.54
N ARG A 111 -6.57 -4.86 -13.37
CA ARG A 111 -7.37 -5.60 -14.34
C ARG A 111 -7.74 -6.94 -13.73
N VAL A 112 -9.03 -7.27 -13.82
CA VAL A 112 -9.60 -8.49 -13.24
C VAL A 112 -10.16 -9.35 -14.37
N SER A 113 -9.87 -10.65 -14.39
CA SER A 113 -10.38 -11.58 -15.35
C SER A 113 -10.66 -12.92 -14.69
N GLU A 114 -11.82 -13.48 -14.94
CA GLU A 114 -12.24 -14.80 -14.44
C GLU A 114 -12.03 -14.97 -12.93
N GLY A 115 -12.38 -13.92 -12.18
CA GLY A 115 -12.29 -13.94 -10.72
C GLY A 115 -10.90 -13.71 -10.15
N LYS A 116 -9.93 -13.38 -10.99
CA LYS A 116 -8.54 -13.17 -10.55
C LYS A 116 -7.99 -11.83 -11.04
N ILE A 117 -7.10 -11.26 -10.25
CA ILE A 117 -6.37 -10.05 -10.62
C ILE A 117 -5.21 -10.47 -11.53
N ILE A 118 -5.11 -9.84 -12.71
CA ILE A 118 -4.08 -10.18 -13.70
C ILE A 118 -3.05 -9.07 -13.91
N GLU A 119 -3.40 -7.82 -13.63
CA GLU A 119 -2.47 -6.68 -13.76
C GLU A 119 -2.72 -5.65 -12.67
N HIS A 120 -1.67 -4.93 -12.31
CA HIS A 120 -1.71 -3.92 -11.25
C HIS A 120 -0.85 -2.72 -11.64
N TRP A 121 -1.44 -1.53 -11.47
CA TRP A 121 -0.76 -0.23 -11.55
C TRP A 121 -1.06 0.53 -10.25
N ARG A 122 -0.09 1.27 -9.74
CA ARG A 122 -0.27 2.04 -8.51
C ARG A 122 0.44 3.38 -8.58
N VAL A 123 -0.18 4.38 -7.96
CA VAL A 123 0.47 5.65 -7.63
C VAL A 123 0.30 5.86 -6.12
N THR A 124 1.39 6.04 -5.42
CA THR A 124 1.41 6.32 -3.99
C THR A 124 1.84 7.77 -3.78
N ASP A 125 1.26 8.44 -2.79
CA ASP A 125 1.75 9.73 -2.34
C ASP A 125 3.07 9.53 -1.60
N GLU A 126 4.14 9.32 -2.37
CA GLU A 126 5.45 8.97 -1.83
C GLU A 126 6.10 10.13 -1.06
N LEU A 127 5.86 11.36 -1.51
CA LEU A 127 6.40 12.51 -0.81
C LEU A 127 5.84 12.62 0.61
N ASP A 128 4.53 12.47 0.74
CA ASP A 128 3.87 12.47 2.05
C ASP A 128 4.32 11.28 2.90
N MET A 129 4.42 10.10 2.30
CA MET A 129 4.92 8.91 2.98
C MET A 129 6.33 9.14 3.55
N MET A 130 7.22 9.71 2.75
CA MET A 130 8.59 9.99 3.19
C MET A 130 8.63 11.00 4.32
N ARG A 131 7.72 11.98 4.31
CA ARG A 131 7.58 12.93 5.41
C ARG A 131 7.12 12.23 6.70
N GLN A 132 6.13 11.37 6.60
CA GLN A 132 5.64 10.61 7.75
C GLN A 132 6.73 9.70 8.32
N LEU A 133 7.54 9.09 7.47
CA LEU A 133 8.65 8.25 7.88
C LEU A 133 9.85 9.03 8.45
N GLY A 134 9.82 10.36 8.33
CA GLY A 134 10.91 11.20 8.81
C GLY A 134 12.14 11.22 7.90
N ALA A 135 12.01 10.70 6.66
CA ALA A 135 13.11 10.68 5.70
C ALA A 135 13.36 12.04 5.07
N ILE A 136 12.32 12.90 5.01
CA ILE A 136 12.42 14.28 4.54
C ILE A 136 11.56 15.18 5.43
N GLY A 137 11.87 16.47 5.49
CA GLY A 137 11.06 17.44 6.23
C GLY A 137 9.79 17.82 5.51
N THR A 138 8.78 18.27 6.25
CA THR A 138 7.59 18.90 5.68
C THR A 138 7.81 20.40 5.57
N PRO A 139 7.01 21.11 4.75
CA PRO A 139 7.11 22.58 4.71
C PRO A 139 6.90 23.24 6.07
N GLU A 140 6.04 22.68 6.94
CA GLU A 140 5.80 23.17 8.28
C GLU A 140 6.82 22.65 9.28
N ASN A 141 7.45 21.52 9.00
CA ASN A 141 8.35 20.79 9.90
C ASN A 141 9.75 20.59 9.30
N ASN A 142 10.11 21.41 8.33
CA ASN A 142 11.51 21.40 7.86
C ASN A 142 12.39 21.65 9.07
N PRO A 143 13.53 20.94 9.20
CA PRO A 143 14.37 21.14 10.34
C PRO A 143 14.76 22.63 10.44
N PRO A 144 14.25 23.36 11.45
CA PRO A 144 14.60 24.76 11.59
C PRO A 144 16.05 24.86 12.05
N SER A 145 16.62 26.08 11.95
CA SER A 145 17.88 26.34 12.61
C SER A 145 17.70 26.08 14.11
N THR A 146 18.78 25.89 14.85
CA THR A 146 18.73 25.64 16.28
C THR A 146 17.93 26.72 17.01
N GLU A 147 18.09 27.98 16.59
CA GLU A 147 17.38 29.10 17.17
C GLU A 147 15.89 29.03 16.94
N GLU A 148 15.46 28.74 15.69
CA GLU A 148 14.06 28.58 15.34
C GLU A 148 13.41 27.40 16.07
N ALA A 149 14.16 26.32 16.23
CA ALA A 149 13.67 25.17 16.98
C ALA A 149 13.34 25.52 18.42
N HIS A 150 14.17 26.34 19.07
CA HIS A 150 13.91 26.81 20.44
C HIS A 150 12.73 27.74 20.50
N GLU A 151 12.55 28.61 19.55
CA GLU A 151 11.43 29.56 19.52
C GLU A 151 10.09 28.87 19.34
N ARG A 152 10.06 27.72 18.65
CA ARG A 152 8.82 26.96 18.41
C ARG A 152 8.41 26.06 19.55
N GLN A 153 9.27 25.88 20.51
CA GLN A 153 9.00 25.09 21.69
C GLN A 153 8.44 25.98 22.78
#